data_fca40f88c8c1ede29f3ca6020cada895
#
_entry.id   fca40f88c8c1ede29f3ca6020cada895
#
_cell.length_a   1.000
_cell.length_b   1.000
_cell.length_c   1.000
_cell.angle_alpha   90.00
_cell.angle_beta   90.00
_cell.angle_gamma   90.00
#
_symmetry.space_group_name_H-M   'P 1'
#
loop_
_entity.id
_entity.type
_entity.pdbx_description
1 polymer ?
#
loop_
_entity_poly.entity_id
_entity_poly.type
_entity_poly.pdbx_seq_one_letter_code
_entity_poly.pdbx_strand_id
1 'polypeptide(L)'
;MTMFPTQVKCLHRLLQLKHPLWCYLSLGKAPCSRLVLGIETSCDDTGAAVLDETGEILGESLHSQKEVHLRTGGIIPTVAQQLHRENIERVVQEALERSDVDPSRLSAVATTVKPGLGLSLGIGLEFSQKFVRQHNKPFIPIHHMEAHALTVRMLQPVAFPFLVLLVSGGHSLLAVARGVDDFXLLGHALDEAPGDILDKVARRLALIKHPQCSTLSGGQAIELLAKDGDRMRFPFTTPMGQTYDCCFSFAGLRNQINKTIMKKEAEEGIEQGTLLSCVNDIAASTQHTVASHLAKRTHRAILFCKANGLLPLNSPSLVLSGGVASNQYIRKALTIITDTTGLSLLCPPAKFCTDNGVMIAWNGVERLREGKGILSPDVDVCYEPKAQLGVDMTAEVKAAAIRLPSVRMKIPN
;
A
#
# COMPACT_ATOMS: atom_id res chain seq x y z
N MET A 1 -26.22 63.39 39.14
CA MET A 1 -25.69 64.64 38.63
C MET A 1 -24.40 64.29 37.92
N THR A 2 -24.47 64.26 36.60
CA THR A 2 -23.62 65.00 35.64
C THR A 2 -22.16 64.53 35.66
N MET A 3 -21.43 64.11 34.71
CA MET A 3 -21.54 64.24 33.23
C MET A 3 -20.31 63.54 32.67
N PHE A 4 -20.43 62.93 31.51
CA PHE A 4 -19.37 62.68 30.54
C PHE A 4 -18.81 64.02 30.03
N PRO A 5 -17.72 64.18 29.29
CA PRO A 5 -17.03 63.25 28.39
C PRO A 5 -15.50 63.41 28.44
N THR A 6 -14.58 62.93 27.61
CA THR A 6 -14.42 62.96 26.12
C THR A 6 -13.13 62.25 25.74
N GLN A 7 -13.13 61.76 24.49
CA GLN A 7 -12.02 61.31 23.66
C GLN A 7 -10.77 62.19 23.68
N VAL A 8 -9.62 61.60 23.31
CA VAL A 8 -8.74 62.21 22.28
C VAL A 8 -7.58 61.24 21.89
N LYS A 9 -7.58 60.76 20.67
CA LYS A 9 -6.65 60.85 19.54
C LYS A 9 -5.18 60.44 19.77
N CYS A 10 -4.84 59.39 19.08
CA CYS A 10 -3.68 59.06 18.28
C CYS A 10 -2.69 60.19 17.94
N LEU A 11 -1.41 59.94 18.11
CA LEU A 11 -0.42 60.54 17.22
C LEU A 11 0.87 59.70 17.15
N HIS A 12 1.26 59.45 15.90
CA HIS A 12 2.52 58.88 15.45
C HIS A 12 3.75 59.50 16.08
N ARG A 13 4.72 58.65 16.41
CA ARG A 13 6.13 59.04 16.27
C ARG A 13 6.96 57.81 15.90
N LEU A 14 7.39 57.83 14.65
CA LEU A 14 8.50 57.07 14.13
C LEU A 14 9.78 57.48 14.85
N LEU A 15 10.43 56.53 15.49
CA LEU A 15 11.81 56.69 15.86
C LEU A 15 12.59 55.55 15.23
N GLN A 16 13.37 55.88 14.22
CA GLN A 16 14.39 55.04 13.60
C GLN A 16 15.39 54.65 14.65
N LEU A 17 15.49 53.37 14.96
CA LEU A 17 16.64 52.84 15.65
C LEU A 17 17.47 52.06 14.63
N LYS A 18 18.57 52.59 14.25
CA LYS A 18 19.64 51.94 13.51
C LYS A 18 20.19 50.85 14.41
N HIS A 19 19.94 49.58 14.05
CA HIS A 19 20.66 48.47 14.64
C HIS A 19 21.97 48.26 13.88
N PRO A 20 23.08 48.09 14.57
CA PRO A 20 24.33 47.79 13.88
C PRO A 20 24.33 46.36 13.38
N LEU A 21 24.73 46.22 12.12
CA LEU A 21 25.05 44.96 11.45
C LEU A 21 26.27 44.31 12.12
N TRP A 22 26.07 43.49 13.10
CA TRP A 22 27.10 42.53 13.54
C TRP A 22 26.42 41.32 14.15
N CYS A 23 25.79 40.52 13.28
CA CYS A 23 25.48 39.13 13.55
C CYS A 23 25.79 38.34 12.30
N TYR A 24 27.04 38.36 11.92
CA TYR A 24 27.55 37.45 10.90
C TYR A 24 28.35 36.36 11.58
N LEU A 25 28.04 35.17 11.18
CA LEU A 25 28.88 33.98 11.25
C LEU A 25 28.80 33.17 12.52
N SER A 26 27.74 32.40 12.63
CA SER A 26 27.98 31.00 12.73
C SER A 26 27.25 30.35 11.53
N LEU A 27 27.94 30.27 10.42
CA LEU A 27 27.66 29.32 9.38
C LEU A 27 27.98 27.95 10.00
N GLY A 28 27.15 27.53 10.95
CA GLY A 28 26.99 26.13 11.24
C GLY A 28 26.55 25.52 9.92
N LYS A 29 27.33 24.60 9.35
CA LYS A 29 26.85 23.74 8.26
C LYS A 29 25.50 23.26 8.71
N ALA A 30 24.43 23.58 7.97
CA ALA A 30 23.15 22.97 8.17
C ALA A 30 23.43 21.46 8.30
N PRO A 31 22.90 20.79 9.31
CA PRO A 31 23.17 19.36 9.43
C PRO A 31 22.84 18.73 8.09
N CYS A 32 23.83 18.02 7.53
CA CYS A 32 23.67 17.43 6.20
C CYS A 32 22.47 16.48 6.29
N SER A 33 21.38 16.83 5.62
CA SER A 33 20.16 16.04 5.64
C SER A 33 20.50 14.61 5.24
N ARG A 34 20.03 13.64 6.01
CA ARG A 34 20.23 12.21 5.67
C ARG A 34 19.42 11.90 4.42
N LEU A 35 20.09 11.37 3.40
CA LEU A 35 19.49 11.05 2.10
C LEU A 35 19.50 9.56 1.89
N VAL A 36 18.34 8.98 1.54
CA VAL A 36 18.21 7.55 1.30
C VAL A 36 17.73 7.31 -0.13
N LEU A 37 18.44 6.45 -0.84
CA LEU A 37 18.02 5.91 -2.14
C LEU A 37 17.23 4.62 -1.89
N GLY A 38 15.99 4.56 -2.34
CA GLY A 38 15.15 3.35 -2.28
C GLY A 38 15.05 2.69 -3.64
N ILE A 39 15.15 1.36 -3.68
CA ILE A 39 15.08 0.57 -4.92
C ILE A 39 14.04 -0.56 -4.74
N GLU A 40 13.08 -0.63 -5.67
CA GLU A 40 11.99 -1.62 -5.67
C GLU A 40 12.02 -2.44 -6.97
N THR A 41 12.08 -3.78 -6.84
CA THR A 41 11.98 -4.69 -7.99
C THR A 41 11.23 -5.99 -7.63
N SER A 42 10.39 -5.99 -6.59
CA SER A 42 9.86 -7.26 -6.06
C SER A 42 8.85 -7.97 -6.97
N CYS A 43 8.27 -7.28 -7.94
CA CYS A 43 7.22 -7.86 -8.79
C CYS A 43 7.40 -7.44 -10.26
N ASP A 44 6.61 -6.48 -10.75
CA ASP A 44 6.63 -6.06 -12.16
C ASP A 44 6.87 -4.55 -12.35
N ASP A 45 7.23 -3.86 -11.30
CA ASP A 45 7.63 -2.45 -11.37
C ASP A 45 9.10 -2.30 -10.94
N THR A 46 9.87 -1.54 -11.72
CA THR A 46 11.23 -1.15 -11.35
C THR A 46 11.15 0.30 -10.86
N GLY A 47 11.33 0.52 -9.56
CA GLY A 47 11.22 1.85 -8.98
C GLY A 47 12.47 2.28 -8.24
N ALA A 48 12.78 3.58 -8.31
CA ALA A 48 13.83 4.18 -7.48
C ALA A 48 13.41 5.57 -7.03
N ALA A 49 13.83 5.96 -5.83
CA ALA A 49 13.55 7.29 -5.32
C ALA A 49 14.61 7.72 -4.32
N VAL A 50 14.89 9.02 -4.28
CA VAL A 50 15.75 9.63 -3.26
C VAL A 50 14.88 10.48 -2.35
N LEU A 51 14.91 10.18 -1.06
CA LEU A 51 14.19 10.94 -0.02
C LEU A 51 15.18 11.52 0.97
N ASP A 52 14.82 12.67 1.52
CA ASP A 52 15.50 13.16 2.70
C ASP A 52 14.87 12.63 3.99
N GLU A 53 15.48 12.90 5.11
CA GLU A 53 15.01 12.42 6.41
C GLU A 53 13.65 12.99 6.84
N THR A 54 13.13 14.03 6.20
CA THR A 54 11.78 14.57 6.48
C THR A 54 10.70 13.85 5.70
N GLY A 55 11.07 13.05 4.68
CA GLY A 55 10.15 12.40 3.76
C GLY A 55 9.91 13.21 2.49
N GLU A 56 10.68 14.30 2.28
CA GLU A 56 10.62 15.02 1.01
C GLU A 56 11.18 14.15 -0.11
N ILE A 57 10.40 14.00 -1.19
CA ILE A 57 10.82 13.24 -2.36
C ILE A 57 11.64 14.15 -3.26
N LEU A 58 12.94 13.96 -3.27
CA LEU A 58 13.87 14.80 -4.05
C LEU A 58 13.91 14.36 -5.53
N GLY A 59 13.75 13.08 -5.78
CA GLY A 59 13.71 12.54 -7.13
C GLY A 59 13.16 11.15 -7.14
N GLU A 60 12.39 10.80 -8.17
CA GLU A 60 11.84 9.45 -8.31
C GLU A 60 11.75 9.06 -9.79
N SER A 61 11.84 7.76 -10.04
CA SER A 61 11.64 7.19 -11.37
C SER A 61 10.99 5.81 -11.23
N LEU A 62 10.15 5.48 -12.19
CA LEU A 62 9.40 4.22 -12.21
C LEU A 62 9.30 3.72 -13.66
N HIS A 63 9.60 2.44 -13.84
CA HIS A 63 9.33 1.73 -15.10
C HIS A 63 8.38 0.58 -14.79
N SER A 64 7.16 0.66 -15.31
CA SER A 64 6.15 -0.38 -15.12
C SER A 64 6.12 -1.35 -16.28
N GLN A 65 6.05 -2.64 -15.98
CA GLN A 65 5.94 -3.71 -16.96
C GLN A 65 4.47 -4.08 -17.26
N LYS A 66 3.52 -3.33 -16.70
CA LYS A 66 2.08 -3.62 -16.76
C LYS A 66 1.61 -3.91 -18.19
N GLU A 67 2.04 -3.10 -19.16
CA GLU A 67 1.60 -3.24 -20.54
C GLU A 67 2.04 -4.59 -21.15
N VAL A 68 3.25 -5.03 -20.84
CA VAL A 68 3.78 -6.32 -21.30
C VAL A 68 2.96 -7.46 -20.68
N HIS A 69 2.75 -7.41 -19.36
CA HIS A 69 2.07 -8.49 -18.66
C HIS A 69 0.56 -8.56 -18.98
N LEU A 70 -0.06 -7.44 -19.36
CA LEU A 70 -1.43 -7.46 -19.89
C LEU A 70 -1.50 -8.26 -21.21
N ARG A 71 -0.51 -8.07 -22.08
CA ARG A 71 -0.45 -8.78 -23.39
C ARG A 71 -0.20 -10.29 -23.21
N THR A 72 0.57 -10.67 -22.18
CA THR A 72 0.89 -12.09 -21.92
C THR A 72 -0.16 -12.79 -21.04
N GLY A 73 -1.15 -12.05 -20.57
CA GLY A 73 -2.20 -12.60 -19.71
C GLY A 73 -1.76 -12.86 -18.27
N GLY A 74 -0.68 -12.22 -17.83
CA GLY A 74 -0.14 -12.35 -16.49
C GLY A 74 1.36 -12.22 -16.46
N ILE A 75 1.94 -12.20 -15.27
CA ILE A 75 3.38 -12.03 -15.09
C ILE A 75 4.12 -13.35 -15.39
N ILE A 76 5.08 -13.27 -16.31
CA ILE A 76 6.01 -14.37 -16.59
C ILE A 76 7.33 -14.02 -15.89
N PRO A 77 7.74 -14.78 -14.86
CA PRO A 77 8.89 -14.39 -14.01
C PRO A 77 10.19 -14.12 -14.75
N THR A 78 10.50 -14.89 -15.79
CA THR A 78 11.73 -14.67 -16.57
C THR A 78 11.66 -13.41 -17.43
N VAL A 79 10.47 -13.06 -17.92
CA VAL A 79 10.24 -11.80 -18.66
C VAL A 79 10.38 -10.62 -17.68
N ALA A 80 9.76 -10.72 -16.51
CA ALA A 80 9.87 -9.68 -15.47
C ALA A 80 11.34 -9.46 -15.09
N GLN A 81 12.10 -10.54 -14.87
CA GLN A 81 13.52 -10.46 -14.56
C GLN A 81 14.30 -9.68 -15.63
N GLN A 82 14.06 -10.04 -16.90
CA GLN A 82 14.78 -9.40 -18.01
C GLN A 82 14.46 -7.91 -18.08
N LEU A 83 13.20 -7.55 -17.93
CA LEU A 83 12.77 -6.14 -17.95
C LEU A 83 13.36 -5.33 -16.77
N HIS A 84 13.46 -5.92 -15.59
CA HIS A 84 14.17 -5.28 -14.46
C HIS A 84 15.64 -5.05 -14.83
N ARG A 85 16.31 -6.08 -15.35
CA ARG A 85 17.74 -6.00 -15.72
C ARG A 85 18.00 -4.88 -16.74
N GLU A 86 17.11 -4.74 -17.71
CA GLU A 86 17.25 -3.73 -18.78
C GLU A 86 17.01 -2.31 -18.29
N ASN A 87 16.23 -2.15 -17.22
CA ASN A 87 15.75 -0.82 -16.83
C ASN A 87 16.34 -0.29 -15.52
N ILE A 88 16.86 -1.15 -14.64
CA ILE A 88 17.22 -0.73 -13.27
C ILE A 88 18.28 0.38 -13.24
N GLU A 89 19.31 0.27 -14.09
CA GLU A 89 20.38 1.27 -14.13
C GLU A 89 19.84 2.64 -14.53
N ARG A 90 19.01 2.67 -15.60
CA ARG A 90 18.37 3.91 -16.06
C ARG A 90 17.45 4.49 -15.00
N VAL A 91 16.61 3.67 -14.36
CA VAL A 91 15.64 4.12 -13.36
C VAL A 91 16.35 4.72 -12.13
N VAL A 92 17.43 4.10 -11.66
CA VAL A 92 18.20 4.64 -10.53
C VAL A 92 18.90 5.92 -10.93
N GLN A 93 19.50 5.95 -12.12
CA GLN A 93 20.18 7.14 -12.62
C GLN A 93 19.21 8.33 -12.73
N GLU A 94 18.02 8.12 -13.31
CA GLU A 94 16.99 9.16 -13.42
C GLU A 94 16.56 9.69 -12.04
N ALA A 95 16.40 8.81 -11.05
CA ALA A 95 16.03 9.24 -9.69
C ALA A 95 17.13 10.12 -9.06
N LEU A 96 18.40 9.76 -9.26
CA LEU A 96 19.55 10.53 -8.78
C LEU A 96 19.65 11.87 -9.50
N GLU A 97 19.50 11.88 -10.84
CA GLU A 97 19.54 13.11 -11.63
C GLU A 97 18.43 14.08 -11.24
N ARG A 98 17.20 13.59 -11.09
CA ARG A 98 16.05 14.40 -10.69
C ARG A 98 16.19 14.98 -9.28
N SER A 99 16.90 14.25 -8.41
CA SER A 99 17.16 14.72 -7.03
C SER A 99 18.34 15.67 -6.93
N ASP A 100 19.16 15.82 -7.96
CA ASP A 100 20.43 16.53 -7.95
C ASP A 100 21.35 16.02 -6.82
N VAL A 101 21.33 14.70 -6.58
CA VAL A 101 22.10 14.06 -5.52
C VAL A 101 23.20 13.19 -6.11
N ASP A 102 24.45 13.56 -5.83
CA ASP A 102 25.60 12.69 -6.14
C ASP A 102 25.59 11.49 -5.17
N PRO A 103 25.87 10.27 -5.64
CA PRO A 103 25.89 9.08 -4.78
C PRO A 103 26.75 9.23 -3.51
N SER A 104 27.82 10.05 -3.55
CA SER A 104 28.65 10.27 -2.36
C SER A 104 27.91 10.96 -1.22
N ARG A 105 26.81 11.65 -1.51
CA ARG A 105 25.97 12.35 -0.52
C ARG A 105 24.93 11.45 0.14
N LEU A 106 24.67 10.26 -0.42
CA LEU A 106 23.71 9.33 0.17
C LEU A 106 24.18 8.85 1.54
N SER A 107 23.25 8.73 2.47
CA SER A 107 23.48 8.17 3.81
C SER A 107 23.32 6.65 3.83
N ALA A 108 22.45 6.12 2.96
CA ALA A 108 22.21 4.70 2.84
C ALA A 108 21.45 4.38 1.54
N VAL A 109 21.49 3.10 1.14
CA VAL A 109 20.67 2.56 0.06
C VAL A 109 19.75 1.50 0.65
N ALA A 110 18.47 1.64 0.44
CA ALA A 110 17.44 0.72 0.90
C ALA A 110 16.89 -0.06 -0.31
N THR A 111 16.78 -1.38 -0.21
CA THR A 111 16.32 -2.20 -1.34
C THR A 111 15.41 -3.30 -0.86
N THR A 112 14.34 -3.55 -1.60
CA THR A 112 13.45 -4.67 -1.32
C THR A 112 14.17 -5.99 -1.57
N VAL A 113 14.24 -6.82 -0.53
CA VAL A 113 14.86 -8.14 -0.61
C VAL A 113 13.87 -9.26 -0.28
N LYS A 114 12.66 -8.92 0.18
CA LYS A 114 11.64 -9.90 0.59
C LYS A 114 10.29 -9.24 0.84
N PRO A 115 9.13 -9.95 0.71
CA PRO A 115 8.97 -11.06 -0.22
C PRO A 115 8.79 -10.56 -1.66
N GLY A 116 8.70 -11.48 -2.63
CA GLY A 116 8.47 -11.11 -4.02
C GLY A 116 8.89 -12.21 -5.00
N LEU A 117 8.86 -11.90 -6.28
CA LEU A 117 9.35 -12.81 -7.31
C LEU A 117 10.88 -12.93 -7.16
N GLY A 118 11.37 -14.14 -6.87
CA GLY A 118 12.79 -14.35 -6.57
C GLY A 118 13.72 -13.83 -7.66
N LEU A 119 13.38 -14.09 -8.92
CA LEU A 119 14.19 -13.61 -10.06
C LEU A 119 14.23 -12.08 -10.13
N SER A 120 13.12 -11.44 -9.81
CA SER A 120 13.00 -9.97 -9.81
C SER A 120 13.75 -9.34 -8.63
N LEU A 121 13.54 -9.88 -7.42
CA LEU A 121 14.27 -9.46 -6.20
C LEU A 121 15.78 -9.55 -6.41
N GLY A 122 16.22 -10.63 -7.09
CA GLY A 122 17.64 -10.84 -7.38
C GLY A 122 18.26 -9.69 -8.16
N ILE A 123 17.55 -9.11 -9.12
CA ILE A 123 18.05 -7.99 -9.93
C ILE A 123 18.29 -6.75 -9.05
N GLY A 124 17.28 -6.39 -8.23
CA GLY A 124 17.40 -5.24 -7.32
C GLY A 124 18.55 -5.41 -6.33
N LEU A 125 18.66 -6.60 -5.76
CA LEU A 125 19.71 -6.90 -4.77
C LEU A 125 21.10 -6.87 -5.41
N GLU A 126 21.29 -7.54 -6.55
CA GLU A 126 22.56 -7.56 -7.27
C GLU A 126 23.05 -6.15 -7.62
N PHE A 127 22.15 -5.35 -8.18
CA PHE A 127 22.42 -3.93 -8.50
C PHE A 127 22.81 -3.15 -7.25
N SER A 128 22.02 -3.26 -6.19
CA SER A 128 22.22 -2.50 -4.96
C SER A 128 23.51 -2.86 -4.25
N GLN A 129 23.85 -4.15 -4.17
CA GLN A 129 25.11 -4.59 -3.55
C GLN A 129 26.33 -4.05 -4.32
N LYS A 130 26.27 -4.08 -5.65
CA LYS A 130 27.33 -3.49 -6.49
C LYS A 130 27.44 -1.98 -6.22
N PHE A 131 26.28 -1.29 -6.18
CA PHE A 131 26.21 0.16 -5.98
C PHE A 131 26.77 0.57 -4.60
N VAL A 132 26.36 -0.10 -3.51
CA VAL A 132 26.83 0.26 -2.16
C VAL A 132 28.33 0.01 -2.00
N ARG A 133 28.88 -1.07 -2.58
CA ARG A 133 30.31 -1.34 -2.57
C ARG A 133 31.08 -0.26 -3.33
N GLN A 134 30.60 0.09 -4.52
CA GLN A 134 31.22 1.12 -5.36
C GLN A 134 31.29 2.49 -4.68
N HIS A 135 30.21 2.88 -3.98
CA HIS A 135 30.10 4.20 -3.35
C HIS A 135 30.36 4.17 -1.85
N ASN A 136 30.73 3.03 -1.29
CA ASN A 136 30.98 2.82 0.15
C ASN A 136 29.82 3.34 1.02
N LYS A 137 28.58 2.84 0.74
CA LYS A 137 27.37 3.27 1.44
C LYS A 137 26.74 2.13 2.25
N PRO A 138 26.19 2.43 3.43
CA PRO A 138 25.40 1.43 4.17
C PRO A 138 24.26 0.88 3.34
N PHE A 139 23.93 -0.40 3.56
CA PHE A 139 22.84 -1.09 2.89
C PHE A 139 21.72 -1.40 3.89
N ILE A 140 20.47 -1.18 3.50
CA ILE A 140 19.31 -1.48 4.34
C ILE A 140 18.38 -2.43 3.59
N PRO A 141 18.38 -3.73 3.94
CA PRO A 141 17.44 -4.68 3.31
C PRO A 141 16.02 -4.44 3.82
N ILE A 142 15.09 -4.27 2.90
CA ILE A 142 13.71 -3.90 3.21
C ILE A 142 12.76 -5.07 2.93
N HIS A 143 11.78 -5.23 3.82
CA HIS A 143 10.63 -6.12 3.64
C HIS A 143 9.54 -5.33 2.93
N HIS A 144 9.13 -5.78 1.75
CA HIS A 144 8.15 -5.11 0.88
C HIS A 144 6.85 -4.72 1.62
N MET A 145 6.30 -5.64 2.43
CA MET A 145 5.05 -5.38 3.16
C MET A 145 5.24 -4.33 4.27
N GLU A 146 6.43 -4.27 4.91
CA GLU A 146 6.72 -3.22 5.88
C GLU A 146 6.71 -1.85 5.19
N ALA A 147 7.31 -1.75 4.00
CA ALA A 147 7.35 -0.50 3.24
C ALA A 147 5.92 0.00 2.92
N HIS A 148 5.04 -0.89 2.43
CA HIS A 148 3.64 -0.53 2.20
C HIS A 148 2.93 -0.08 3.48
N ALA A 149 3.19 -0.76 4.60
CA ALA A 149 2.54 -0.45 5.89
C ALA A 149 2.97 0.93 6.44
N LEU A 150 4.25 1.28 6.24
CA LEU A 150 4.83 2.48 6.83
C LEU A 150 4.72 3.74 5.95
N THR A 151 4.34 3.60 4.69
CA THR A 151 4.23 4.73 3.74
C THR A 151 3.35 5.85 4.28
N VAL A 152 2.26 5.53 4.97
CA VAL A 152 1.34 6.51 5.55
C VAL A 152 2.07 7.47 6.51
N ARG A 153 3.11 6.99 7.20
CA ARG A 153 3.87 7.77 8.18
C ARG A 153 4.75 8.85 7.53
N MET A 154 5.05 8.71 6.24
CA MET A 154 5.70 9.77 5.46
C MET A 154 4.75 10.97 5.26
N LEU A 155 3.47 10.67 5.13
CA LEU A 155 2.45 11.64 4.69
C LEU A 155 1.77 12.35 5.86
N GLN A 156 1.70 11.70 7.02
CA GLN A 156 1.04 12.25 8.21
C GLN A 156 1.53 11.52 9.47
N PRO A 157 1.50 12.19 10.62
CA PRO A 157 1.92 11.53 11.86
C PRO A 157 0.99 10.36 12.21
N VAL A 158 1.56 9.16 12.33
CA VAL A 158 0.85 7.96 12.81
C VAL A 158 1.76 7.29 13.83
N ALA A 159 1.32 7.26 15.08
CA ALA A 159 2.09 6.65 16.16
C ALA A 159 1.89 5.13 16.18
N PHE A 160 2.94 4.41 16.53
CA PHE A 160 2.83 2.97 16.82
C PHE A 160 2.16 2.76 18.19
N PRO A 161 1.41 1.67 18.43
CA PRO A 161 1.05 0.68 17.40
C PRO A 161 -0.21 1.08 16.61
N PHE A 162 -0.33 0.59 15.38
CA PHE A 162 -1.52 0.77 14.54
C PHE A 162 -1.83 -0.53 13.77
N LEU A 163 -3.10 -0.72 13.42
CA LEU A 163 -3.52 -1.86 12.61
C LEU A 163 -3.32 -1.56 11.13
N VAL A 164 -2.89 -2.56 10.36
CA VAL A 164 -2.68 -2.43 8.91
C VAL A 164 -3.47 -3.50 8.19
N LEU A 165 -4.20 -3.08 7.14
CA LEU A 165 -4.76 -3.99 6.12
C LEU A 165 -4.03 -3.69 4.81
N LEU A 166 -3.22 -4.62 4.36
CA LEU A 166 -2.55 -4.55 3.06
C LEU A 166 -3.32 -5.41 2.07
N VAL A 167 -3.77 -4.81 0.96
CA VAL A 167 -4.56 -5.50 -0.06
C VAL A 167 -4.08 -5.10 -1.46
N SER A 168 -3.55 -6.08 -2.19
CA SER A 168 -2.95 -5.83 -3.51
C SER A 168 -3.31 -6.95 -4.50
N GLY A 169 -2.63 -6.94 -5.64
CA GLY A 169 -2.72 -8.02 -6.63
C GLY A 169 -2.16 -9.35 -6.12
N GLY A 170 -1.10 -9.29 -5.31
CA GLY A 170 -0.42 -10.49 -4.83
C GLY A 170 -0.64 -10.80 -3.35
N HIS A 171 -1.12 -9.84 -2.57
CA HIS A 171 -1.15 -9.98 -1.11
C HIS A 171 -2.47 -9.51 -0.50
N SER A 172 -2.85 -10.17 0.59
CA SER A 172 -3.89 -9.71 1.49
C SER A 172 -3.48 -10.12 2.90
N LEU A 173 -3.26 -9.15 3.79
CA LEU A 173 -2.89 -9.45 5.16
C LEU A 173 -3.36 -8.39 6.13
N LEU A 174 -3.57 -8.82 7.37
CA LEU A 174 -3.86 -7.96 8.53
C LEU A 174 -2.73 -8.12 9.53
N ALA A 175 -2.16 -7.00 9.97
CA ALA A 175 -1.06 -7.00 10.93
C ALA A 175 -1.14 -5.79 11.85
N VAL A 176 -0.57 -5.90 13.04
CA VAL A 176 -0.33 -4.75 13.92
C VAL A 176 1.11 -4.31 13.71
N ALA A 177 1.31 -3.06 13.31
CA ALA A 177 2.64 -2.43 13.25
C ALA A 177 2.93 -1.86 14.64
N ARG A 178 3.96 -2.38 15.32
CA ARG A 178 4.40 -1.93 16.64
C ARG A 178 5.69 -1.11 16.58
N GLY A 179 6.35 -1.17 15.45
CA GLY A 179 7.60 -0.46 15.19
C GLY A 179 7.98 -0.57 13.74
N VAL A 180 9.13 -0.02 13.35
CA VAL A 180 9.57 0.00 11.96
C VAL A 180 9.90 -1.38 11.40
N ASP A 181 10.18 -2.35 12.28
CA ASP A 181 10.50 -3.75 11.91
C ASP A 181 9.81 -4.74 12.86
N ASP A 182 8.81 -4.28 13.60
CA ASP A 182 8.12 -5.09 14.63
C ASP A 182 6.63 -5.16 14.28
N PHE A 183 6.22 -6.33 13.81
CA PHE A 183 4.84 -6.59 13.35
C PHE A 183 4.27 -7.88 13.94
N UNK A 184 2.90 -8.07 14.22
CA UNK A 184 2.26 -9.05 14.66
C UNK A 184 1.34 -9.35 13.69
N LEU A 185 1.51 -10.43 12.80
CA LEU A 185 0.63 -10.89 11.72
C LEU A 185 -0.63 -11.55 12.28
N LEU A 186 -1.81 -11.02 11.95
CA LEU A 186 -3.10 -11.52 12.49
C LEU A 186 -3.84 -12.41 11.49
N GLY A 187 -3.58 -12.23 10.19
CA GLY A 187 -4.22 -13.01 9.13
C GLY A 187 -3.62 -12.69 7.78
N HIS A 188 -3.74 -13.64 6.86
CA HIS A 188 -3.19 -13.51 5.50
C HIS A 188 -4.05 -14.28 4.51
N ALA A 189 -3.82 -14.09 3.22
CA ALA A 189 -4.52 -14.84 2.18
C ALA A 189 -4.09 -16.31 2.20
N LEU A 190 -5.05 -17.21 2.19
CA LEU A 190 -4.84 -18.67 2.18
C LEU A 190 -4.72 -19.20 0.74
N ASP A 191 -5.22 -18.45 -0.22
CA ASP A 191 -5.22 -18.87 -1.64
C ASP A 191 -4.95 -17.66 -2.54
N GLU A 192 -5.95 -16.96 -3.02
CA GLU A 192 -5.81 -15.82 -3.94
C GLU A 192 -5.91 -14.49 -3.18
N ALA A 193 -5.29 -13.45 -3.75
CA ALA A 193 -5.40 -12.09 -3.23
C ALA A 193 -6.64 -11.38 -3.84
N PRO A 194 -7.16 -10.33 -3.17
CA PRO A 194 -8.36 -9.64 -3.68
C PRO A 194 -8.15 -8.94 -5.02
N GLY A 195 -6.96 -8.41 -5.30
CA GLY A 195 -6.68 -7.82 -6.61
C GLY A 195 -6.64 -8.89 -7.70
N ASP A 196 -6.05 -10.05 -7.40
CA ASP A 196 -5.97 -11.17 -8.34
C ASP A 196 -7.37 -11.68 -8.75
N ILE A 197 -8.28 -11.83 -7.77
CA ILE A 197 -9.65 -12.27 -8.11
C ILE A 197 -10.36 -11.20 -8.95
N LEU A 198 -10.22 -9.91 -8.62
CA LEU A 198 -10.84 -8.85 -9.41
C LEU A 198 -10.32 -8.86 -10.86
N ASP A 199 -9.02 -9.04 -11.05
CA ASP A 199 -8.42 -9.12 -12.39
C ASP A 199 -8.86 -10.37 -13.15
N LYS A 200 -8.93 -11.53 -12.48
CA LYS A 200 -9.39 -12.79 -13.09
C LYS A 200 -10.87 -12.71 -13.49
N VAL A 201 -11.71 -12.10 -12.65
CA VAL A 201 -13.14 -11.92 -12.95
C VAL A 201 -13.30 -10.94 -14.12
N ALA A 202 -12.56 -9.82 -14.12
CA ALA A 202 -12.59 -8.86 -15.23
C ALA A 202 -12.20 -9.51 -16.56
N ARG A 203 -11.18 -10.35 -16.53
CA ARG A 203 -10.74 -11.12 -17.71
C ARG A 203 -11.81 -12.11 -18.15
N ARG A 204 -12.41 -12.84 -17.22
CA ARG A 204 -13.46 -13.84 -17.51
C ARG A 204 -14.72 -13.19 -18.09
N LEU A 205 -15.05 -11.97 -17.65
CA LEU A 205 -16.15 -11.16 -18.18
C LEU A 205 -15.77 -10.43 -19.48
N ALA A 206 -14.54 -10.59 -19.97
CA ALA A 206 -14.02 -9.93 -21.18
C ALA A 206 -14.12 -8.39 -21.11
N LEU A 207 -13.91 -7.79 -19.95
CA LEU A 207 -14.11 -6.34 -19.73
C LEU A 207 -13.22 -5.48 -20.62
N ILE A 208 -12.11 -6.00 -21.12
CA ILE A 208 -11.24 -5.30 -22.08
C ILE A 208 -12.01 -4.94 -23.36
N LYS A 209 -13.07 -5.69 -23.70
CA LYS A 209 -13.93 -5.42 -24.86
C LYS A 209 -15.00 -4.36 -24.56
N HIS A 210 -15.20 -3.99 -23.29
CA HIS A 210 -16.16 -2.97 -22.93
C HIS A 210 -15.59 -1.59 -23.30
N PRO A 211 -16.37 -0.72 -23.99
CA PRO A 211 -15.85 0.56 -24.48
C PRO A 211 -15.19 1.45 -23.42
N GLN A 212 -15.66 1.38 -22.17
CA GLN A 212 -15.16 2.22 -21.09
C GLN A 212 -14.01 1.55 -20.30
N CYS A 213 -13.67 0.29 -20.61
CA CYS A 213 -12.73 -0.47 -19.77
C CYS A 213 -11.43 -0.87 -20.47
N SER A 214 -11.30 -0.59 -21.76
CA SER A 214 -10.19 -1.10 -22.60
C SER A 214 -8.80 -0.70 -22.11
N THR A 215 -8.68 0.38 -21.33
CA THR A 215 -7.40 0.89 -20.83
C THR A 215 -7.27 0.73 -19.29
N LEU A 216 -8.28 0.16 -18.65
CA LEU A 216 -8.32 0.02 -17.17
C LEU A 216 -7.73 -1.31 -16.73
N SER A 217 -7.19 -1.34 -15.51
CA SER A 217 -6.87 -2.62 -14.85
C SER A 217 -8.18 -3.35 -14.53
N GLY A 218 -8.09 -4.66 -14.29
CA GLY A 218 -9.28 -5.45 -13.97
C GLY A 218 -10.04 -4.91 -12.78
N GLY A 219 -9.33 -4.57 -11.71
CA GLY A 219 -9.95 -3.99 -10.51
C GLY A 219 -10.65 -2.66 -10.78
N GLN A 220 -10.03 -1.79 -11.60
CA GLN A 220 -10.63 -0.51 -12.00
C GLN A 220 -11.88 -0.72 -12.87
N ALA A 221 -11.84 -1.69 -13.78
CA ALA A 221 -12.96 -2.02 -14.66
C ALA A 221 -14.15 -2.54 -13.83
N ILE A 222 -13.91 -3.43 -12.88
CA ILE A 222 -14.94 -3.93 -11.95
C ILE A 222 -15.55 -2.75 -11.19
N GLU A 223 -14.71 -1.86 -10.62
CA GLU A 223 -15.18 -0.70 -9.86
C GLU A 223 -16.05 0.23 -10.71
N LEU A 224 -15.64 0.48 -11.95
CA LEU A 224 -16.38 1.36 -12.86
C LEU A 224 -17.75 0.81 -13.16
N LEU A 225 -17.84 -0.46 -13.61
CA LEU A 225 -19.11 -1.06 -14.02
C LEU A 225 -20.02 -1.32 -12.83
N ALA A 226 -19.46 -1.58 -11.65
CA ALA A 226 -20.22 -1.83 -10.43
C ALA A 226 -21.09 -0.63 -10.03
N LYS A 227 -20.73 0.59 -10.43
CA LYS A 227 -21.51 1.81 -10.12
C LYS A 227 -22.93 1.75 -10.65
N ASP A 228 -23.10 1.15 -11.82
CA ASP A 228 -24.39 1.06 -12.51
C ASP A 228 -25.05 -0.32 -12.36
N GLY A 229 -24.49 -1.18 -11.49
CA GLY A 229 -24.97 -2.54 -11.29
C GLY A 229 -25.73 -2.74 -9.97
N ASP A 230 -26.59 -3.73 -9.96
CA ASP A 230 -27.30 -4.17 -8.74
C ASP A 230 -26.44 -5.22 -8.00
N ARG A 231 -25.84 -4.80 -6.92
CA ARG A 231 -24.97 -5.66 -6.09
C ARG A 231 -25.71 -6.83 -5.42
N MET A 232 -27.06 -6.77 -5.36
CA MET A 232 -27.87 -7.83 -4.74
C MET A 232 -28.43 -8.83 -5.75
N ARG A 233 -28.27 -8.58 -7.05
CA ARG A 233 -28.79 -9.46 -8.10
C ARG A 233 -28.17 -10.86 -8.08
N PHE A 234 -26.89 -10.95 -7.72
CA PHE A 234 -26.18 -12.22 -7.61
C PHE A 234 -25.63 -12.37 -6.17
N PRO A 235 -26.41 -13.04 -5.27
CA PRO A 235 -26.03 -13.11 -3.85
C PRO A 235 -24.93 -14.14 -3.62
N PHE A 236 -23.69 -13.78 -4.02
CA PHE A 236 -22.52 -14.62 -3.77
C PHE A 236 -22.30 -14.79 -2.27
N THR A 237 -21.95 -16.00 -1.86
CA THR A 237 -21.67 -16.30 -0.45
C THR A 237 -20.34 -15.69 -0.02
N THR A 238 -20.37 -14.89 1.04
CA THR A 238 -19.13 -14.34 1.62
C THR A 238 -18.23 -15.49 2.08
N PRO A 239 -16.97 -15.53 1.65
CA PRO A 239 -16.08 -16.64 2.02
C PRO A 239 -15.89 -16.80 3.52
N MET A 240 -15.56 -18.01 3.94
CA MET A 240 -15.11 -18.35 5.29
C MET A 240 -16.10 -17.90 6.39
N GLY A 241 -17.39 -17.98 6.13
CA GLY A 241 -18.44 -17.51 7.06
C GLY A 241 -18.44 -18.23 8.41
N GLN A 242 -17.90 -19.45 8.47
CA GLN A 242 -17.89 -20.27 9.68
C GLN A 242 -16.56 -20.30 10.41
N THR A 243 -15.56 -19.48 9.97
CA THR A 243 -14.26 -19.44 10.63
C THR A 243 -14.12 -18.16 11.49
N TYR A 244 -13.42 -18.30 12.60
CA TYR A 244 -13.24 -17.20 13.56
C TYR A 244 -11.81 -16.62 13.55
N ASP A 245 -11.13 -16.75 12.41
CA ASP A 245 -9.80 -16.17 12.18
C ASP A 245 -9.89 -14.87 11.39
N CYS A 246 -8.73 -14.27 11.10
CA CYS A 246 -8.60 -13.04 10.29
C CYS A 246 -7.97 -13.31 8.92
N CYS A 247 -7.92 -14.59 8.49
CA CYS A 247 -7.39 -14.97 7.19
C CYS A 247 -8.41 -14.72 6.07
N PHE A 248 -7.93 -14.68 4.85
CA PHE A 248 -8.73 -14.41 3.65
C PHE A 248 -8.68 -15.59 2.69
N SER A 249 -9.77 -15.80 1.96
CA SER A 249 -9.85 -16.80 0.89
C SER A 249 -10.78 -16.26 -0.19
N PHE A 250 -10.39 -16.36 -1.43
CA PHE A 250 -11.17 -15.84 -2.56
C PHE A 250 -11.44 -16.89 -3.66
N ALA A 251 -10.72 -18.00 -3.67
CA ALA A 251 -10.85 -19.04 -4.72
C ALA A 251 -12.29 -19.59 -4.81
N GLY A 252 -12.94 -19.83 -3.66
CA GLY A 252 -14.33 -20.29 -3.63
C GLY A 252 -15.29 -19.25 -4.23
N LEU A 253 -15.08 -17.98 -3.95
CA LEU A 253 -15.87 -16.89 -4.53
C LEU A 253 -15.68 -16.83 -6.05
N ARG A 254 -14.43 -16.92 -6.51
CA ARG A 254 -14.13 -16.92 -7.95
C ARG A 254 -14.87 -18.07 -8.66
N ASN A 255 -14.92 -19.23 -8.04
CA ASN A 255 -15.64 -20.38 -8.61
C ASN A 255 -17.15 -20.12 -8.70
N GLN A 256 -17.76 -19.49 -7.68
CA GLN A 256 -19.17 -19.11 -7.72
C GLN A 256 -19.46 -18.14 -8.87
N ILE A 257 -18.58 -17.12 -9.02
CA ILE A 257 -18.71 -16.11 -10.08
C ILE A 257 -18.60 -16.77 -11.45
N ASN A 258 -17.58 -17.64 -11.65
CA ASN A 258 -17.39 -18.34 -12.93
C ASN A 258 -18.60 -19.20 -13.30
N LYS A 259 -19.18 -19.93 -12.35
CA LYS A 259 -20.40 -20.72 -12.59
C LYS A 259 -21.59 -19.85 -13.00
N THR A 260 -21.72 -18.68 -12.36
CA THR A 260 -22.77 -17.70 -12.70
C THR A 260 -22.55 -17.16 -14.13
N ILE A 261 -21.33 -16.82 -14.49
CA ILE A 261 -20.99 -16.34 -15.85
C ILE A 261 -21.34 -17.42 -16.88
N MET A 262 -20.91 -18.67 -16.66
CA MET A 262 -21.21 -19.79 -17.57
C MET A 262 -22.71 -20.00 -17.75
N LYS A 263 -23.48 -19.92 -16.65
CA LYS A 263 -24.93 -20.04 -16.70
C LYS A 263 -25.55 -18.91 -17.52
N LYS A 264 -25.09 -17.66 -17.33
CA LYS A 264 -25.61 -16.51 -18.07
C LYS A 264 -25.23 -16.54 -19.56
N GLU A 265 -24.03 -16.98 -19.89
CA GLU A 265 -23.60 -17.20 -21.28
C GLU A 265 -24.56 -18.19 -21.97
N ALA A 266 -24.89 -19.31 -21.29
CA ALA A 266 -25.82 -20.30 -21.84
C ALA A 266 -27.25 -19.72 -21.98
N GLU A 267 -27.72 -18.94 -21.01
CA GLU A 267 -29.06 -18.32 -21.04
C GLU A 267 -29.17 -17.29 -22.17
N GLU A 268 -28.09 -16.53 -22.44
CA GLU A 268 -28.06 -15.51 -23.49
C GLU A 268 -27.67 -16.11 -24.88
N GLY A 269 -27.24 -17.36 -24.92
CA GLY A 269 -26.84 -18.04 -26.17
C GLY A 269 -25.58 -17.42 -26.76
N ILE A 270 -24.65 -16.94 -25.93
CA ILE A 270 -23.42 -16.27 -26.39
C ILE A 270 -22.20 -17.12 -26.05
N GLU A 271 -21.12 -16.93 -26.82
CA GLU A 271 -19.87 -17.62 -26.61
C GLU A 271 -19.07 -16.98 -25.46
N GLN A 272 -18.25 -17.79 -24.81
CA GLN A 272 -17.30 -17.32 -23.82
C GLN A 272 -16.45 -16.20 -24.40
N GLY A 273 -16.28 -15.14 -23.63
CA GLY A 273 -15.51 -13.98 -24.06
C GLY A 273 -16.34 -12.92 -24.78
N THR A 274 -17.67 -13.06 -24.74
CA THR A 274 -18.62 -12.04 -25.18
C THR A 274 -19.16 -11.30 -23.94
N LEU A 275 -19.42 -10.00 -24.07
CA LEU A 275 -19.96 -9.21 -22.95
C LEU A 275 -21.39 -9.65 -22.65
N LEU A 276 -21.66 -9.98 -21.38
CA LEU A 276 -22.99 -10.31 -20.87
C LEU A 276 -23.86 -9.06 -20.71
N SER A 277 -25.16 -9.21 -20.92
CA SER A 277 -26.11 -8.11 -20.68
C SER A 277 -26.12 -7.67 -19.21
N CYS A 278 -25.82 -8.58 -18.27
CA CYS A 278 -25.82 -8.31 -16.83
C CYS A 278 -24.42 -8.09 -16.26
N VAL A 279 -23.47 -7.66 -17.10
CA VAL A 279 -22.05 -7.50 -16.71
C VAL A 279 -21.89 -6.54 -15.51
N ASN A 280 -22.66 -5.44 -15.49
CA ASN A 280 -22.61 -4.45 -14.41
C ASN A 280 -23.04 -5.07 -13.06
N ASP A 281 -24.08 -5.91 -13.08
CA ASP A 281 -24.59 -6.54 -11.86
C ASP A 281 -23.62 -7.59 -11.30
N ILE A 282 -22.96 -8.36 -12.19
CA ILE A 282 -21.92 -9.30 -11.77
C ILE A 282 -20.74 -8.54 -11.17
N ALA A 283 -20.32 -7.45 -11.80
CA ALA A 283 -19.25 -6.58 -11.28
C ALA A 283 -19.61 -6.03 -9.89
N ALA A 284 -20.85 -5.52 -9.74
CA ALA A 284 -21.32 -4.95 -8.47
C ALA A 284 -21.41 -6.01 -7.36
N SER A 285 -21.94 -7.20 -7.68
CA SER A 285 -22.07 -8.29 -6.70
C SER A 285 -20.68 -8.84 -6.30
N THR A 286 -19.75 -8.93 -7.25
CA THR A 286 -18.37 -9.32 -6.99
C THR A 286 -17.69 -8.34 -6.04
N GLN A 287 -17.73 -7.05 -6.38
CA GLN A 287 -17.13 -5.99 -5.56
C GLN A 287 -17.70 -5.97 -4.14
N HIS A 288 -19.03 -6.09 -4.04
CA HIS A 288 -19.72 -6.10 -2.74
C HIS A 288 -19.28 -7.29 -1.87
N THR A 289 -19.16 -8.48 -2.47
CA THR A 289 -18.77 -9.68 -1.71
C THR A 289 -17.32 -9.61 -1.25
N VAL A 290 -16.42 -9.12 -2.13
CA VAL A 290 -15.01 -8.90 -1.77
C VAL A 290 -14.92 -7.89 -0.62
N ALA A 291 -15.60 -6.74 -0.75
CA ALA A 291 -15.59 -5.69 0.28
C ALA A 291 -16.16 -6.21 1.62
N SER A 292 -17.24 -6.99 1.56
CA SER A 292 -17.87 -7.58 2.75
C SER A 292 -16.91 -8.57 3.45
N HIS A 293 -16.17 -9.36 2.68
CA HIS A 293 -15.19 -10.30 3.24
C HIS A 293 -14.05 -9.54 3.94
N LEU A 294 -13.46 -8.55 3.26
CA LEU A 294 -12.41 -7.70 3.83
C LEU A 294 -12.90 -7.02 5.11
N ALA A 295 -14.10 -6.45 5.08
CA ALA A 295 -14.68 -5.73 6.23
C ALA A 295 -14.89 -6.66 7.44
N LYS A 296 -15.42 -7.87 7.22
CA LYS A 296 -15.65 -8.84 8.31
C LYS A 296 -14.34 -9.28 8.96
N ARG A 297 -13.30 -9.56 8.16
CA ARG A 297 -12.00 -10.00 8.70
C ARG A 297 -11.32 -8.85 9.45
N THR A 298 -11.39 -7.64 8.91
CA THR A 298 -10.85 -6.44 9.55
C THR A 298 -11.58 -6.14 10.88
N HIS A 299 -12.91 -6.27 10.89
CA HIS A 299 -13.69 -6.06 12.11
C HIS A 299 -13.22 -7.00 13.21
N ARG A 300 -13.04 -8.30 12.90
CA ARG A 300 -12.54 -9.28 13.86
C ARG A 300 -11.14 -8.93 14.37
N ALA A 301 -10.25 -8.50 13.47
CA ALA A 301 -8.90 -8.08 13.84
C ALA A 301 -8.94 -6.90 14.81
N ILE A 302 -9.80 -5.90 14.55
CA ILE A 302 -9.96 -4.74 15.44
C ILE A 302 -10.41 -5.20 16.84
N LEU A 303 -11.45 -6.07 16.91
CA LEU A 303 -11.95 -6.56 18.20
C LEU A 303 -10.90 -7.38 18.95
N PHE A 304 -10.14 -8.20 18.22
CA PHE A 304 -9.03 -8.97 18.80
C PHE A 304 -7.96 -8.03 19.38
N CYS A 305 -7.57 -7.03 18.61
CA CYS A 305 -6.55 -6.07 19.06
C CYS A 305 -7.01 -5.29 20.29
N LYS A 306 -8.27 -4.87 20.32
CA LYS A 306 -8.83 -4.16 21.49
C LYS A 306 -8.87 -5.06 22.72
N ALA A 307 -9.32 -6.30 22.56
CA ALA A 307 -9.41 -7.25 23.67
C ALA A 307 -8.04 -7.60 24.28
N ASN A 308 -6.97 -7.50 23.47
CA ASN A 308 -5.61 -7.87 23.88
C ASN A 308 -4.70 -6.65 24.11
N GLY A 309 -5.23 -5.42 24.07
CA GLY A 309 -4.44 -4.20 24.30
C GLY A 309 -3.36 -3.94 23.24
N LEU A 310 -3.56 -4.41 22.02
CA LEU A 310 -2.57 -4.28 20.94
C LEU A 310 -2.65 -2.94 20.20
N LEU A 311 -3.66 -2.12 20.52
CA LEU A 311 -3.83 -0.79 19.93
C LEU A 311 -3.96 0.25 21.05
N PRO A 312 -3.59 1.50 20.80
CA PRO A 312 -3.73 2.55 21.81
C PRO A 312 -5.21 2.79 22.13
N LEU A 313 -5.49 3.16 23.37
CA LEU A 313 -6.85 3.50 23.81
C LEU A 313 -7.34 4.79 23.15
N ASN A 314 -6.43 5.73 22.97
CA ASN A 314 -6.74 7.03 22.36
C ASN A 314 -6.34 7.02 20.88
N SER A 315 -7.27 7.40 20.01
CA SER A 315 -7.05 7.57 18.57
C SER A 315 -6.42 6.35 17.86
N PRO A 316 -6.92 5.13 18.08
CA PRO A 316 -6.40 3.98 17.34
C PRO A 316 -6.68 4.12 15.85
N SER A 317 -5.78 3.62 15.02
CA SER A 317 -5.88 3.78 13.57
C SER A 317 -5.82 2.44 12.83
N LEU A 318 -6.54 2.37 11.72
CA LEU A 318 -6.40 1.34 10.70
C LEU A 318 -5.78 1.98 9.46
N VAL A 319 -4.63 1.50 9.05
CA VAL A 319 -4.00 1.89 7.78
C VAL A 319 -4.43 0.90 6.70
N LEU A 320 -4.97 1.41 5.60
CA LEU A 320 -5.36 0.62 4.43
C LEU A 320 -4.39 0.97 3.30
N SER A 321 -3.64 -0.02 2.80
CA SER A 321 -2.62 0.21 1.76
C SER A 321 -2.59 -0.95 0.74
N GLY A 322 -1.84 -0.76 -0.36
CA GLY A 322 -1.81 -1.67 -1.49
C GLY A 322 -2.76 -1.25 -2.61
N GLY A 323 -2.56 -1.77 -3.81
CA GLY A 323 -3.31 -1.33 -5.00
C GLY A 323 -4.83 -1.42 -4.89
N VAL A 324 -5.35 -2.44 -4.20
CA VAL A 324 -6.80 -2.60 -3.98
C VAL A 324 -7.35 -1.53 -3.03
N ALA A 325 -6.50 -0.92 -2.21
CA ALA A 325 -6.87 0.18 -1.32
C ALA A 325 -7.34 1.44 -2.08
N SER A 326 -7.06 1.53 -3.38
CA SER A 326 -7.57 2.65 -4.20
C SER A 326 -9.07 2.53 -4.48
N ASN A 327 -9.66 1.32 -4.36
CA ASN A 327 -11.09 1.07 -4.64
C ASN A 327 -11.97 1.80 -3.60
N GLN A 328 -12.80 2.73 -4.07
CA GLN A 328 -13.60 3.59 -3.19
C GLN A 328 -14.73 2.82 -2.49
N TYR A 329 -15.27 1.78 -3.11
CA TYR A 329 -16.31 0.97 -2.49
C TYR A 329 -15.74 0.20 -1.29
N ILE A 330 -14.54 -0.35 -1.45
CA ILE A 330 -13.84 -1.06 -0.36
C ILE A 330 -13.50 -0.06 0.77
N ARG A 331 -13.04 1.15 0.43
CA ARG A 331 -12.80 2.20 1.43
C ARG A 331 -14.06 2.51 2.23
N LYS A 332 -15.22 2.71 1.54
CA LYS A 332 -16.51 2.97 2.21
C LYS A 332 -16.88 1.82 3.16
N ALA A 333 -16.70 0.57 2.72
CA ALA A 333 -17.01 -0.61 3.55
C ALA A 333 -16.16 -0.61 4.84
N LEU A 334 -14.88 -0.30 4.71
CA LEU A 334 -13.96 -0.26 5.86
C LEU A 334 -14.21 0.95 6.75
N THR A 335 -14.61 2.10 6.18
CA THR A 335 -15.02 3.27 6.96
C THR A 335 -16.18 2.93 7.90
N ILE A 336 -17.19 2.19 7.42
CA ILE A 336 -18.30 1.74 8.26
C ILE A 336 -17.77 0.94 9.48
N ILE A 337 -16.79 0.06 9.25
CA ILE A 337 -16.21 -0.75 10.33
C ILE A 337 -15.40 0.12 11.30
N THR A 338 -14.56 1.02 10.78
CA THR A 338 -13.74 1.89 11.65
C THR A 338 -14.62 2.84 12.47
N ASP A 339 -15.66 3.43 11.86
CA ASP A 339 -16.60 4.29 12.57
C ASP A 339 -17.31 3.53 13.69
N THR A 340 -17.79 2.31 13.37
CA THR A 340 -18.49 1.45 14.35
C THR A 340 -17.58 1.07 15.53
N THR A 341 -16.28 0.92 15.26
CA THR A 341 -15.31 0.45 16.26
C THR A 341 -14.45 1.57 16.85
N GLY A 342 -14.65 2.83 16.44
CA GLY A 342 -13.92 3.99 16.98
C GLY A 342 -12.45 4.06 16.55
N LEU A 343 -12.13 3.61 15.33
CA LEU A 343 -10.81 3.77 14.74
C LEU A 343 -10.86 4.87 13.66
N SER A 344 -9.70 5.47 13.38
CA SER A 344 -9.54 6.32 12.19
C SER A 344 -9.05 5.46 11.03
N LEU A 345 -9.67 5.59 9.86
CA LEU A 345 -9.19 4.94 8.63
C LEU A 345 -8.21 5.87 7.92
N LEU A 346 -7.00 5.41 7.72
CA LEU A 346 -5.93 6.17 7.05
C LEU A 346 -5.52 5.44 5.77
N CYS A 347 -5.56 6.16 4.64
CA CYS A 347 -5.20 5.58 3.33
C CYS A 347 -4.20 6.50 2.64
N PRO A 348 -3.05 6.02 2.24
CA PRO A 348 -2.18 6.82 1.36
C PRO A 348 -2.91 7.17 0.05
N PRO A 349 -2.55 8.28 -0.60
CA PRO A 349 -3.00 8.53 -1.97
C PRO A 349 -2.67 7.36 -2.90
N ALA A 350 -3.50 7.15 -3.92
CA ALA A 350 -3.40 5.98 -4.81
C ALA A 350 -1.99 5.77 -5.38
N LYS A 351 -1.28 6.85 -5.71
CA LYS A 351 0.09 6.75 -6.27
C LYS A 351 1.09 6.09 -5.32
N PHE A 352 0.82 6.10 -4.01
CA PHE A 352 1.68 5.47 -3.00
C PHE A 352 1.15 4.10 -2.53
N CYS A 353 0.03 3.65 -3.10
CA CYS A 353 -0.53 2.33 -2.77
C CYS A 353 0.02 1.23 -3.68
N THR A 354 0.60 1.58 -4.83
CA THR A 354 1.27 0.63 -5.74
C THR A 354 2.77 0.59 -5.47
N ASP A 355 3.45 -0.41 -6.03
CA ASP A 355 4.89 -0.60 -5.82
C ASP A 355 5.67 0.59 -6.38
N ASN A 356 6.63 1.09 -5.62
CA ASN A 356 7.41 2.28 -5.99
C ASN A 356 8.69 2.38 -5.13
N GLY A 357 9.65 3.17 -5.59
CA GLY A 357 10.91 3.41 -4.86
C GLY A 357 10.73 4.27 -3.62
N VAL A 358 9.70 5.13 -3.59
CA VAL A 358 9.46 6.06 -2.47
C VAL A 358 9.19 5.31 -1.17
N MET A 359 8.32 4.29 -1.20
CA MET A 359 7.99 3.50 0.00
C MET A 359 9.23 2.79 0.55
N ILE A 360 10.13 2.37 -0.32
CA ILE A 360 11.36 1.67 0.07
C ILE A 360 12.35 2.68 0.69
N ALA A 361 12.53 3.83 0.05
CA ALA A 361 13.37 4.90 0.59
C ALA A 361 12.85 5.36 1.96
N TRP A 362 11.51 5.53 2.10
CA TRP A 362 10.91 5.95 3.37
C TRP A 362 11.14 4.92 4.50
N ASN A 363 10.96 3.63 4.22
CA ASN A 363 11.27 2.59 5.22
C ASN A 363 12.75 2.66 5.61
N GLY A 364 13.63 2.89 4.61
CA GLY A 364 15.06 3.11 4.87
C GLY A 364 15.31 4.31 5.77
N VAL A 365 14.59 5.43 5.56
CA VAL A 365 14.69 6.62 6.42
C VAL A 365 14.29 6.28 7.86
N GLU A 366 13.17 5.60 8.06
CA GLU A 366 12.70 5.24 9.40
C GLU A 366 13.67 4.28 10.10
N ARG A 367 14.21 3.29 9.37
CA ARG A 367 15.21 2.36 9.91
C ARG A 367 16.52 3.10 10.27
N LEU A 368 16.93 4.04 9.43
CA LEU A 368 18.14 4.84 9.67
C LEU A 368 17.98 5.72 10.92
N ARG A 369 16.78 6.26 11.15
CA ARG A 369 16.47 7.04 12.38
C ARG A 369 16.57 6.19 13.64
N GLU A 370 16.11 4.94 13.58
CA GLU A 370 16.11 4.03 14.73
C GLU A 370 17.41 3.21 14.86
N GLY A 371 18.32 3.29 13.88
CA GLY A 371 19.55 2.51 13.87
C GLY A 371 19.31 1.01 13.69
N LYS A 372 18.29 0.63 12.90
CA LYS A 372 17.86 -0.77 12.76
C LYS A 372 18.15 -1.33 11.36
N GLY A 373 18.79 -2.50 11.31
CA GLY A 373 18.99 -3.25 10.08
C GLY A 373 19.93 -2.57 9.08
N ILE A 374 20.84 -1.74 9.56
CA ILE A 374 21.81 -1.03 8.73
C ILE A 374 23.06 -1.90 8.61
N LEU A 375 23.41 -2.28 7.39
CA LEU A 375 24.52 -3.19 7.12
C LEU A 375 25.68 -2.47 6.45
N SER A 376 26.90 -2.95 6.69
CA SER A 376 28.09 -2.54 5.97
C SER A 376 27.94 -2.88 4.48
N PRO A 377 28.53 -2.09 3.56
CA PRO A 377 28.47 -2.39 2.13
C PRO A 377 29.10 -3.75 1.76
N ASP A 378 29.94 -4.30 2.61
CA ASP A 378 30.62 -5.57 2.35
C ASP A 378 29.83 -6.81 2.78
N VAL A 379 28.71 -6.63 3.50
CA VAL A 379 27.88 -7.75 3.97
C VAL A 379 27.09 -8.34 2.79
N ASP A 380 27.23 -9.63 2.57
CA ASP A 380 26.40 -10.34 1.59
C ASP A 380 25.00 -10.57 2.16
N VAL A 381 24.02 -10.20 1.38
CA VAL A 381 22.60 -10.36 1.72
C VAL A 381 21.94 -11.28 0.68
N CYS A 382 21.03 -12.12 1.14
CA CYS A 382 20.24 -12.97 0.25
C CYS A 382 18.80 -12.43 0.18
N TYR A 383 18.17 -12.64 -0.96
CA TYR A 383 16.74 -12.35 -1.07
C TYR A 383 15.90 -13.53 -0.57
N GLU A 384 14.68 -13.23 -0.12
CA GLU A 384 13.78 -14.23 0.47
C GLU A 384 12.39 -14.10 -0.15
N PRO A 385 12.07 -14.91 -1.21
CA PRO A 385 10.81 -14.76 -1.95
C PRO A 385 9.56 -14.97 -1.11
N LYS A 386 9.63 -15.81 -0.08
CA LYS A 386 8.49 -16.16 0.78
C LYS A 386 8.77 -15.78 2.23
N ALA A 387 8.83 -14.50 2.50
CA ALA A 387 9.05 -13.99 3.85
C ALA A 387 7.72 -13.59 4.48
N GLN A 388 7.49 -14.08 5.69
CA GLN A 388 6.32 -13.70 6.50
C GLN A 388 6.55 -12.30 7.11
N LEU A 389 5.47 -11.53 7.26
CA LEU A 389 5.54 -10.24 7.93
C LEU A 389 5.49 -10.43 9.46
N GLY A 390 6.61 -10.27 10.11
CA GLY A 390 6.69 -10.28 11.57
C GLY A 390 6.34 -11.61 12.22
N VAL A 391 5.81 -11.56 13.46
CA VAL A 391 5.46 -12.72 14.26
C VAL A 391 4.02 -13.17 13.95
N ASP A 392 3.84 -14.46 13.68
CA ASP A 392 2.53 -15.03 13.35
C ASP A 392 1.69 -15.20 14.63
N MET A 393 0.54 -14.52 14.66
CA MET A 393 -0.46 -14.62 15.72
C MET A 393 -1.79 -15.21 15.20
N THR A 394 -1.79 -15.83 14.03
CA THR A 394 -3.03 -16.34 13.43
C THR A 394 -3.70 -17.41 14.30
N ALA A 395 -2.89 -18.24 14.98
CA ALA A 395 -3.38 -19.27 15.88
C ALA A 395 -4.10 -18.65 17.09
N GLU A 396 -3.51 -17.60 17.68
CA GLU A 396 -4.08 -16.88 18.84
C GLU A 396 -5.40 -16.19 18.43
N VAL A 397 -5.43 -15.57 17.26
CA VAL A 397 -6.65 -14.94 16.73
C VAL A 397 -7.77 -15.99 16.60
N LYS A 398 -7.45 -17.15 16.01
CA LYS A 398 -8.40 -18.24 15.81
C LYS A 398 -8.90 -18.79 17.16
N ALA A 399 -7.99 -18.99 18.11
CA ALA A 399 -8.31 -19.49 19.45
C ALA A 399 -9.23 -18.55 20.22
N ALA A 400 -9.08 -17.23 20.02
CA ALA A 400 -9.92 -16.21 20.66
C ALA A 400 -11.40 -16.32 20.23
N ALA A 401 -11.67 -16.93 19.07
CA ALA A 401 -13.01 -17.28 18.57
C ALA A 401 -14.01 -16.10 18.62
N ILE A 402 -13.54 -14.89 18.28
CA ILE A 402 -14.35 -13.66 18.40
C ILE A 402 -15.53 -13.69 17.44
N ARG A 403 -16.74 -13.58 18.00
CA ARG A 403 -17.98 -13.48 17.21
C ARG A 403 -18.24 -12.02 16.89
N LEU A 404 -18.54 -11.74 15.63
CA LEU A 404 -18.80 -10.39 15.18
C LEU A 404 -20.22 -9.95 15.51
N PRO A 405 -20.40 -8.74 16.06
CA PRO A 405 -21.74 -8.15 16.11
C PRO A 405 -22.20 -7.81 14.69
N SER A 406 -23.51 -7.76 14.51
CA SER A 406 -24.09 -7.42 13.21
C SER A 406 -23.82 -5.94 12.87
N VAL A 407 -23.22 -5.70 11.73
CA VAL A 407 -23.01 -4.34 11.21
C VAL A 407 -23.70 -4.24 9.84
N ARG A 408 -24.58 -3.27 9.70
CA ARG A 408 -25.25 -3.05 8.43
C ARG A 408 -24.34 -2.33 7.45
N MET A 409 -23.99 -3.01 6.37
CA MET A 409 -23.12 -2.47 5.31
C MET A 409 -23.96 -1.61 4.34
N LYS A 410 -24.46 -0.45 4.82
CA LYS A 410 -25.19 0.50 3.97
C LYS A 410 -24.19 1.33 3.16
N ILE A 411 -23.70 0.75 2.09
CA ILE A 411 -22.76 1.42 1.19
C ILE A 411 -23.56 2.00 0.01
N PRO A 412 -23.57 3.31 -0.20
CA PRO A 412 -24.18 3.88 -1.41
C PRO A 412 -23.49 3.35 -2.66
N ASN A 413 -24.24 3.15 -3.71
CA ASN A 413 -23.66 2.77 -5.00
C ASN A 413 -22.70 3.84 -5.53
#